data_bc4d271614ec093a0232a50febd872f1
#
_entry.id   bc4d271614ec093a0232a50febd872f1
#
_cell.length_a   1.000
_cell.length_b   1.000
_cell.length_c   1.000
_cell.angle_alpha   90.00
_cell.angle_beta   90.00
_cell.angle_gamma   90.00
#
_symmetry.space_group_name_H-M   'P 1'
#
loop_
_entity.id
_entity.type
_entity.pdbx_description
1 polymer ?
#
loop_
_entity_poly.entity_id
_entity_poly.type
_entity_poly.pdbx_seq_one_letter_code
_entity_poly.pdbx_strand_id
1 'polypeptide(L)'
;MYPFSFMAIVDLLSILPSLIIVNNSLKLLKIFRLFRTFRVFRVFKSFRYSKNIQMFLNVFHRQKESLTVVCVLAVGYIFILALVIFNVEPETFNNFFDAIYWATVSLTTVGYGDIYAVSMAGKVITMISSVFGIAIVALPAGIITAGYMEELNKDK
;
A
#
# COMPACT_ATOMS: atom_id res chain seq x y z
N MET A 1 -17.58 22.09 14.93
CA MET A 1 -16.93 21.12 15.85
C MET A 1 -15.54 20.80 15.32
N TYR A 2 -14.54 21.64 15.67
CA TYR A 2 -13.17 21.57 15.15
C TYR A 2 -12.16 20.75 15.99
N PRO A 3 -12.38 20.40 17.27
CA PRO A 3 -11.30 19.86 18.11
C PRO A 3 -10.98 18.37 17.89
N PHE A 4 -11.82 17.58 17.20
CA PHE A 4 -11.63 16.16 16.98
C PHE A 4 -11.39 15.77 15.49
N SER A 5 -11.07 16.73 14.65
CA SER A 5 -10.64 16.42 13.30
C SER A 5 -9.23 15.82 13.34
N PHE A 6 -8.96 14.80 12.51
CA PHE A 6 -7.61 14.20 12.31
C PHE A 6 -6.54 15.28 12.15
N MET A 7 -6.88 16.42 11.51
CA MET A 7 -6.00 17.57 11.33
C MET A 7 -5.72 18.34 12.62
N ALA A 8 -6.69 18.42 13.53
CA ALA A 8 -6.47 19.06 14.84
C ALA A 8 -5.53 18.24 15.71
N ILE A 9 -5.58 16.91 15.61
CA ILE A 9 -4.65 16.00 16.29
C ILE A 9 -3.24 16.17 15.70
N VAL A 10 -3.09 16.30 14.39
CA VAL A 10 -1.80 16.54 13.71
C VAL A 10 -1.23 17.93 14.10
N ASP A 11 -2.06 18.97 14.18
CA ASP A 11 -1.64 20.30 14.63
C ASP A 11 -1.22 20.26 16.12
N LEU A 12 -1.98 19.57 16.98
CA LEU A 12 -1.64 19.37 18.40
C LEU A 12 -0.32 18.61 18.57
N LEU A 13 -0.13 17.51 17.87
CA LEU A 13 1.12 16.73 17.86
C LEU A 13 2.33 17.52 17.35
N SER A 14 2.10 18.51 16.47
CA SER A 14 3.16 19.39 15.94
C SER A 14 3.59 20.46 16.93
N ILE A 15 2.71 20.89 17.84
CA ILE A 15 2.94 21.98 18.82
C ILE A 15 3.45 21.42 20.15
N LEU A 16 2.98 20.24 20.58
CA LEU A 16 3.33 19.59 21.85
C LEU A 16 4.85 19.50 22.10
N PRO A 17 5.71 19.15 21.13
CA PRO A 17 7.16 19.07 21.35
C PRO A 17 7.81 20.42 21.67
N SER A 18 7.23 21.53 21.19
CA SER A 18 7.78 22.87 21.46
C SER A 18 7.47 23.38 22.86
N LEU A 19 6.38 22.90 23.48
CA LEU A 19 5.98 23.26 24.85
C LEU A 19 6.71 22.43 25.91
N ILE A 20 7.19 21.21 25.59
CA ILE A 20 7.79 20.26 26.53
C ILE A 20 9.33 20.45 26.65
N ILE A 21 9.97 21.21 25.76
CA ILE A 21 11.43 21.43 25.74
C ILE A 21 11.96 22.17 26.98
N VAL A 22 11.10 22.67 27.84
CA VAL A 22 11.48 23.52 29.00
C VAL A 22 12.10 22.73 30.15
N ASN A 23 12.08 21.40 30.19
CA ASN A 23 12.63 20.67 31.34
C ASN A 23 13.61 19.55 30.93
N ASN A 24 14.88 19.74 31.32
CA ASN A 24 16.05 18.97 30.85
C ASN A 24 16.23 17.58 31.53
N SER A 25 15.29 17.11 32.34
CA SER A 25 15.54 16.00 33.29
C SER A 25 14.99 14.62 32.87
N LEU A 26 14.36 14.45 31.73
CA LEU A 26 13.71 13.19 31.40
C LEU A 26 14.32 12.54 30.15
N LYS A 27 15.03 11.42 30.36
CA LYS A 27 15.54 10.53 29.27
C LYS A 27 14.43 10.05 28.29
N LEU A 28 13.17 10.10 28.71
CA LEU A 28 11.98 9.87 27.85
C LEU A 28 11.80 10.93 26.76
N LEU A 29 12.43 12.10 26.89
CA LEU A 29 12.37 13.17 25.86
C LEU A 29 13.10 12.80 24.55
N LYS A 30 13.92 11.75 24.54
CA LYS A 30 14.48 11.25 23.26
C LYS A 30 13.39 10.72 22.33
N ILE A 31 12.31 10.17 22.89
CA ILE A 31 11.13 9.73 22.11
C ILE A 31 10.42 10.94 21.49
N PHE A 32 10.33 12.07 22.19
CA PHE A 32 9.75 13.30 21.65
C PHE A 32 10.59 13.92 20.53
N ARG A 33 11.88 13.57 20.41
CA ARG A 33 12.69 13.97 19.25
C ARG A 33 12.18 13.29 17.95
N LEU A 34 11.62 12.07 18.07
CA LEU A 34 10.94 11.39 16.96
C LEU A 34 9.65 12.13 16.56
N PHE A 35 8.94 12.75 17.50
CA PHE A 35 7.76 13.57 17.16
C PHE A 35 8.11 14.84 16.37
N ARG A 36 9.38 15.29 16.39
CA ARG A 36 9.84 16.38 15.51
C ARG A 36 9.79 15.98 14.04
N THR A 37 9.97 14.68 13.71
CA THR A 37 9.85 14.17 12.35
C THR A 37 8.41 14.23 11.85
N PHE A 38 7.42 14.17 12.73
CA PHE A 38 6.01 14.35 12.39
C PHE A 38 5.67 15.78 11.91
N ARG A 39 6.62 16.75 12.06
CA ARG A 39 6.48 18.06 11.41
C ARG A 39 6.37 17.96 9.88
N VAL A 40 6.86 16.86 9.28
CA VAL A 40 6.69 16.55 7.86
C VAL A 40 5.20 16.42 7.50
N PHE A 41 4.35 15.96 8.43
CA PHE A 41 2.90 15.90 8.18
C PHE A 41 2.24 17.27 7.98
N ARG A 42 2.93 18.39 8.32
CA ARG A 42 2.46 19.73 7.98
C ARG A 42 2.37 19.94 6.46
N VAL A 43 3.17 19.22 5.65
CA VAL A 43 3.10 19.24 4.19
C VAL A 43 1.75 18.69 3.70
N PHE A 44 1.17 17.71 4.40
CA PHE A 44 -0.17 17.17 4.06
C PHE A 44 -1.29 18.21 4.23
N LYS A 45 -1.08 19.26 5.05
CA LYS A 45 -2.03 20.37 5.15
C LYS A 45 -2.11 21.17 3.84
N SER A 46 -1.00 21.29 3.11
CA SER A 46 -0.97 21.94 1.79
C SER A 46 -1.76 21.14 0.74
N PHE A 47 -1.79 19.82 0.84
CA PHE A 47 -2.52 18.95 -0.09
C PHE A 47 -4.04 19.15 -0.04
N ARG A 48 -4.59 19.58 1.09
CA ARG A 48 -6.02 19.87 1.24
C ARG A 48 -6.52 20.99 0.33
N TYR A 49 -5.63 21.91 -0.07
CA TYR A 49 -6.00 23.08 -0.88
C TYR A 49 -5.78 22.87 -2.38
N SER A 50 -5.17 21.76 -2.79
CA SER A 50 -4.95 21.45 -4.19
C SER A 50 -6.20 20.81 -4.81
N LYS A 51 -6.79 21.47 -5.81
CA LYS A 51 -7.93 20.94 -6.58
C LYS A 51 -7.61 19.56 -7.17
N ASN A 52 -6.41 19.37 -7.68
CA ASN A 52 -5.98 18.12 -8.29
C ASN A 52 -5.94 16.97 -7.30
N ILE A 53 -5.56 17.22 -6.04
CA ILE A 53 -5.56 16.18 -4.99
C ILE A 53 -6.97 15.85 -4.56
N GLN A 54 -7.85 16.84 -4.45
CA GLN A 54 -9.26 16.58 -4.14
C GLN A 54 -9.91 15.75 -5.25
N MET A 55 -9.66 16.07 -6.51
CA MET A 55 -10.11 15.29 -7.66
C MET A 55 -9.63 13.84 -7.57
N PHE A 56 -8.35 13.63 -7.29
CA PHE A 56 -7.78 12.29 -7.11
C PHE A 56 -8.45 11.51 -5.97
N LEU A 57 -8.66 12.14 -4.82
CA LEU A 57 -9.36 11.52 -3.68
C LEU A 57 -10.82 11.20 -4.00
N ASN A 58 -11.49 12.04 -4.77
CA ASN A 58 -12.86 11.79 -5.22
C ASN A 58 -12.93 10.57 -6.13
N VAL A 59 -11.98 10.40 -7.05
CA VAL A 59 -11.87 9.20 -7.90
C VAL A 59 -11.73 7.94 -7.06
N PHE A 60 -10.82 7.94 -6.07
CA PHE A 60 -10.68 6.80 -5.15
C PHE A 60 -11.97 6.50 -4.40
N HIS A 61 -12.64 7.54 -3.91
CA HIS A 61 -13.89 7.35 -3.17
C HIS A 61 -15.01 6.79 -4.05
N ARG A 62 -15.09 7.21 -5.30
CA ARG A 62 -16.08 6.70 -6.27
C ARG A 62 -15.78 5.28 -6.73
N GLN A 63 -14.50 4.97 -6.94
CA GLN A 63 -14.06 3.67 -7.45
C GLN A 63 -13.75 2.64 -6.36
N LYS A 64 -14.05 2.96 -5.08
CA LYS A 64 -13.72 2.10 -3.93
C LYS A 64 -14.26 0.67 -4.06
N GLU A 65 -15.47 0.49 -4.59
CA GLU A 65 -16.09 -0.82 -4.76
C GLU A 65 -15.32 -1.65 -5.80
N SER A 66 -15.03 -1.07 -6.97
CA SER A 66 -14.25 -1.72 -8.01
C SER A 66 -12.83 -2.05 -7.53
N LEU A 67 -12.19 -1.12 -6.83
CA LEU A 67 -10.85 -1.34 -6.25
C LEU A 67 -10.87 -2.42 -5.17
N THR A 68 -11.93 -2.48 -4.35
CA THR A 68 -12.07 -3.54 -3.33
C THR A 68 -12.19 -4.91 -3.99
N VAL A 69 -12.98 -5.05 -5.05
CA VAL A 69 -13.09 -6.32 -5.79
C VAL A 69 -11.72 -6.74 -6.33
N VAL A 70 -10.97 -5.82 -6.92
CA VAL A 70 -9.62 -6.13 -7.45
C VAL A 70 -8.66 -6.51 -6.31
N CYS A 71 -8.71 -5.83 -5.16
CA CYS A 71 -7.91 -6.21 -3.99
C CYS A 71 -8.24 -7.62 -3.50
N VAL A 72 -9.52 -7.97 -3.41
CA VAL A 72 -9.96 -9.31 -3.02
C VAL A 72 -9.47 -10.36 -4.02
N LEU A 73 -9.57 -10.08 -5.32
CA LEU A 73 -9.05 -10.95 -6.38
C LEU A 73 -7.52 -11.13 -6.26
N ALA A 74 -6.77 -10.05 -6.03
CA ALA A 74 -5.32 -10.10 -5.87
C ALA A 74 -4.91 -10.94 -4.65
N VAL A 75 -5.57 -10.72 -3.51
CA VAL A 75 -5.32 -11.51 -2.28
C VAL A 75 -5.67 -12.98 -2.50
N GLY A 76 -6.84 -13.27 -3.09
CA GLY A 76 -7.26 -14.63 -3.43
C GLY A 76 -6.26 -15.32 -4.36
N TYR A 77 -5.79 -14.60 -5.38
CA TYR A 77 -4.77 -15.09 -6.30
C TYR A 77 -3.45 -15.43 -5.60
N ILE A 78 -2.96 -14.55 -4.70
CA ILE A 78 -1.75 -14.79 -3.91
C ILE A 78 -1.90 -16.09 -3.10
N PHE A 79 -3.03 -16.27 -2.41
CA PHE A 79 -3.27 -17.47 -1.61
C PHE A 79 -3.32 -18.75 -2.46
N ILE A 80 -4.03 -18.70 -3.60
CA ILE A 80 -4.12 -19.85 -4.52
C ILE A 80 -2.74 -20.20 -5.06
N LEU A 81 -1.99 -19.21 -5.54
CA LEU A 81 -0.65 -19.42 -6.08
C LEU A 81 0.31 -19.97 -5.00
N ALA A 82 0.25 -19.41 -3.79
CA ALA A 82 1.05 -19.88 -2.66
C ALA A 82 0.74 -21.35 -2.31
N LEU A 83 -0.54 -21.73 -2.27
CA LEU A 83 -0.94 -23.12 -2.04
C LEU A 83 -0.41 -24.06 -3.12
N VAL A 84 -0.52 -23.65 -4.39
CA VAL A 84 -0.05 -24.47 -5.51
C VAL A 84 1.46 -24.66 -5.43
N ILE A 85 2.23 -23.58 -5.29
CA ILE A 85 3.70 -23.65 -5.30
C ILE A 85 4.25 -24.39 -4.06
N PHE A 86 3.63 -24.18 -2.90
CA PHE A 86 4.01 -24.86 -1.66
C PHE A 86 3.87 -26.38 -1.76
N ASN A 87 2.83 -26.86 -2.48
CA ASN A 87 2.62 -28.30 -2.69
C ASN A 87 3.54 -28.87 -3.77
N VAL A 88 3.92 -28.07 -4.76
CA VAL A 88 4.76 -28.53 -5.90
C VAL A 88 6.24 -28.48 -5.56
N GLU A 89 6.66 -27.56 -4.70
CA GLU A 89 8.06 -27.36 -4.33
C GLU A 89 8.30 -27.31 -2.81
N PRO A 90 7.99 -28.39 -2.07
CA PRO A 90 8.15 -28.41 -0.61
C PRO A 90 9.60 -28.28 -0.14
N GLU A 91 10.59 -28.61 -1.01
CA GLU A 91 12.02 -28.49 -0.69
C GLU A 91 12.51 -27.03 -0.78
N THR A 92 11.89 -26.20 -1.61
CA THR A 92 12.28 -24.80 -1.80
C THR A 92 11.55 -23.89 -0.79
N PHE A 93 10.29 -24.20 -0.51
CA PHE A 93 9.45 -23.41 0.40
C PHE A 93 9.33 -24.14 1.75
N ASN A 94 10.16 -23.76 2.72
CA ASN A 94 10.23 -24.40 4.05
C ASN A 94 8.93 -24.27 4.85
N ASN A 95 8.17 -23.22 4.61
CA ASN A 95 6.91 -22.95 5.25
C ASN A 95 5.94 -22.24 4.30
N PHE A 96 4.67 -22.27 4.63
CA PHE A 96 3.63 -21.65 3.81
C PHE A 96 3.76 -20.12 3.73
N PHE A 97 4.37 -19.48 4.74
CA PHE A 97 4.60 -18.05 4.73
C PHE A 97 5.61 -17.65 3.64
N ASP A 98 6.65 -18.45 3.40
CA ASP A 98 7.61 -18.22 2.32
C ASP A 98 6.94 -18.30 0.94
N ALA A 99 5.98 -19.21 0.78
CA ALA A 99 5.19 -19.32 -0.44
C ALA A 99 4.28 -18.09 -0.65
N ILE A 100 3.62 -17.58 0.40
CA ILE A 100 2.83 -16.34 0.34
C ILE A 100 3.74 -15.15 0.03
N TYR A 101 4.89 -15.04 0.68
CA TYR A 101 5.87 -13.99 0.43
C TYR A 101 6.30 -14.00 -1.04
N TRP A 102 6.73 -15.17 -1.56
CA TRP A 102 7.12 -15.31 -2.95
C TRP A 102 5.99 -14.96 -3.93
N ALA A 103 4.77 -15.46 -3.69
CA ALA A 103 3.62 -15.16 -4.52
C ALA A 103 3.29 -13.66 -4.53
N THR A 104 3.40 -12.99 -3.38
CA THR A 104 3.20 -11.54 -3.25
C THR A 104 4.26 -10.75 -4.03
N VAL A 105 5.54 -11.09 -3.83
CA VAL A 105 6.66 -10.43 -4.50
C VAL A 105 6.62 -10.64 -6.01
N SER A 106 6.18 -11.84 -6.45
CA SER A 106 6.00 -12.16 -7.86
C SER A 106 4.82 -11.42 -8.47
N LEU A 107 3.64 -11.42 -7.82
CA LEU A 107 2.46 -10.69 -8.30
C LEU A 107 2.73 -9.19 -8.41
N THR A 108 3.37 -8.59 -7.41
CA THR A 108 3.67 -7.16 -7.39
C THR A 108 4.80 -6.76 -8.33
N THR A 109 5.36 -7.70 -9.07
CA THR A 109 6.48 -7.51 -10.02
C THR A 109 7.78 -6.99 -9.39
N VAL A 110 7.93 -7.10 -8.06
CA VAL A 110 9.16 -6.69 -7.34
C VAL A 110 10.29 -7.67 -7.62
N GLY A 111 10.05 -8.99 -7.48
CA GLY A 111 10.95 -10.06 -7.91
C GLY A 111 12.34 -10.00 -7.27
N TYR A 112 12.46 -9.99 -5.95
CA TYR A 112 13.78 -9.95 -5.28
C TYR A 112 14.69 -11.09 -5.67
N GLY A 113 14.14 -12.27 -6.03
CA GLY A 113 14.92 -13.44 -6.45
C GLY A 113 15.64 -14.17 -5.32
N ASP A 114 15.26 -13.90 -4.09
CA ASP A 114 15.76 -14.57 -2.88
C ASP A 114 15.16 -15.97 -2.70
N ILE A 115 13.88 -16.13 -3.09
CA ILE A 115 13.17 -17.40 -3.16
C ILE A 115 12.51 -17.49 -4.54
N TYR A 116 12.69 -18.63 -5.23
CA TYR A 116 12.13 -18.85 -6.56
C TYR A 116 11.92 -20.34 -6.85
N ALA A 117 11.03 -20.64 -7.79
CA ALA A 117 10.76 -22.01 -8.24
C ALA A 117 11.96 -22.61 -8.97
N VAL A 118 12.44 -23.76 -8.51
CA VAL A 118 13.64 -24.44 -9.05
C VAL A 118 13.22 -25.57 -10.00
N SER A 119 12.17 -26.32 -9.66
CA SER A 119 11.71 -27.47 -10.44
C SER A 119 11.11 -27.04 -11.78
N MET A 120 11.06 -27.98 -12.72
CA MET A 120 10.43 -27.75 -14.03
C MET A 120 8.93 -27.42 -13.85
N ALA A 121 8.25 -28.15 -12.96
CA ALA A 121 6.82 -27.94 -12.67
C ALA A 121 6.59 -26.54 -12.06
N GLY A 122 7.40 -26.14 -11.07
CA GLY A 122 7.33 -24.82 -10.45
C GLY A 122 7.59 -23.70 -11.45
N LYS A 123 8.55 -23.86 -12.36
CA LYS A 123 8.81 -22.89 -13.44
C LYS A 123 7.62 -22.73 -14.37
N VAL A 124 6.99 -23.83 -14.77
CA VAL A 124 5.77 -23.77 -15.63
C VAL A 124 4.64 -23.07 -14.91
N ILE A 125 4.41 -23.36 -13.62
CA ILE A 125 3.42 -22.66 -12.81
C ILE A 125 3.73 -21.17 -12.73
N THR A 126 4.99 -20.81 -12.49
CA THR A 126 5.44 -19.41 -12.45
C THR A 126 5.17 -18.70 -13.78
N MET A 127 5.45 -19.32 -14.91
CA MET A 127 5.20 -18.74 -16.23
C MET A 127 3.71 -18.47 -16.46
N ILE A 128 2.87 -19.46 -16.17
CA ILE A 128 1.41 -19.32 -16.33
C ILE A 128 0.88 -18.24 -15.36
N SER A 129 1.29 -18.29 -14.09
CA SER A 129 0.86 -17.34 -13.07
C SER A 129 1.28 -15.92 -13.38
N SER A 130 2.45 -15.71 -13.98
CA SER A 130 2.93 -14.37 -14.36
C SER A 130 2.00 -13.69 -15.38
N VAL A 131 1.46 -14.43 -16.33
CA VAL A 131 0.50 -13.90 -17.32
C VAL A 131 -0.78 -13.40 -16.64
N PHE A 132 -1.35 -14.20 -15.72
CA PHE A 132 -2.52 -13.80 -14.95
C PHE A 132 -2.21 -12.69 -13.96
N GLY A 133 -1.02 -12.73 -13.33
CA GLY A 133 -0.57 -11.71 -12.39
C GLY A 133 -0.50 -10.32 -13.01
N ILE A 134 0.06 -10.19 -14.21
CA ILE A 134 0.11 -8.91 -14.95
C ILE A 134 -1.30 -8.35 -15.17
N ALA A 135 -2.26 -9.19 -15.55
CA ALA A 135 -3.64 -8.75 -15.74
C ALA A 135 -4.25 -8.20 -14.46
N ILE A 136 -4.05 -8.88 -13.31
CA ILE A 136 -4.59 -8.46 -12.02
C ILE A 136 -3.95 -7.12 -11.56
N VAL A 137 -2.64 -6.96 -11.73
CA VAL A 137 -1.92 -5.74 -11.32
C VAL A 137 -2.28 -4.53 -12.21
N ALA A 138 -2.62 -4.75 -13.46
CA ALA A 138 -3.01 -3.68 -14.38
C ALA A 138 -4.41 -3.10 -14.06
N LEU A 139 -5.32 -3.88 -13.46
CA LEU A 139 -6.70 -3.46 -13.19
C LEU A 139 -6.82 -2.20 -12.31
N PRO A 140 -6.15 -2.07 -11.16
CA PRO A 140 -6.24 -0.87 -10.33
C PRO A 140 -5.83 0.39 -11.08
N ALA A 141 -4.75 0.33 -11.86
CA ALA A 141 -4.27 1.45 -12.66
C ALA A 141 -5.30 1.86 -13.72
N GLY A 142 -5.90 0.88 -14.41
CA GLY A 142 -6.96 1.12 -15.38
C GLY A 142 -8.19 1.79 -14.78
N ILE A 143 -8.68 1.29 -13.63
CA ILE A 143 -9.83 1.83 -12.91
C ILE A 143 -9.58 3.28 -12.47
N ILE A 144 -8.41 3.55 -11.88
CA ILE A 144 -8.05 4.90 -11.42
C ILE A 144 -7.93 5.86 -12.61
N THR A 145 -7.29 5.44 -13.70
CA THR A 145 -7.12 6.27 -14.90
C THR A 145 -8.48 6.60 -15.52
N ALA A 146 -9.35 5.62 -15.68
CA ALA A 146 -10.70 5.84 -16.23
C ALA A 146 -11.51 6.80 -15.35
N GLY A 147 -11.50 6.61 -14.03
CA GLY A 147 -12.18 7.50 -13.08
C GLY A 147 -11.62 8.93 -13.10
N TYR A 148 -10.31 9.09 -13.25
CA TYR A 148 -9.67 10.40 -13.34
C TYR A 148 -10.05 11.13 -14.64
N MET A 149 -10.07 10.43 -15.76
CA MET A 149 -10.51 11.00 -17.05
C MET A 149 -11.99 11.41 -17.03
N GLU A 150 -12.84 10.63 -16.38
CA GLU A 150 -14.25 10.98 -16.19
C GLU A 150 -14.42 12.27 -15.37
N GLU A 151 -13.65 12.44 -14.30
CA GLU A 151 -13.72 13.63 -13.45
C GLU A 151 -13.21 14.88 -14.19
N LEU A 152 -12.13 14.76 -14.96
CA LEU A 152 -11.63 15.85 -15.81
C LEU A 152 -12.63 16.33 -16.85
N ASN A 153 -13.44 15.43 -17.40
CA ASN A 153 -14.44 15.78 -18.41
C ASN A 153 -15.69 16.46 -17.80
N LYS A 154 -15.93 16.32 -16.49
CA LYS A 154 -17.02 17.03 -15.79
C LYS A 154 -16.69 18.48 -15.48
N ASP A 155 -15.41 18.80 -15.38
CA ASP A 155 -14.93 20.16 -15.11
C ASP A 155 -14.80 21.03 -16.36
N LYS A 156 -15.09 20.50 -17.56
CA LYS A 156 -15.18 21.21 -18.84
C LYS A 156 -16.62 21.58 -19.19
#